data_9f3ec55efb8e833017d44d2811385d79
#
_entry.id   9f3ec55efb8e833017d44d2811385d79
#
_cell.length_a   1.000
_cell.length_b   1.000
_cell.length_c   1.000
_cell.angle_alpha   90.00
_cell.angle_beta   90.00
_cell.angle_gamma   90.00
#
_symmetry.space_group_name_H-M   'P 1'
#
loop_
_entity.id
_entity.type
_entity.pdbx_description
1 polymer ?
#
loop_
_entity_poly.entity_id
_entity_poly.type
_entity_poly.pdbx_seq_one_letter_code
_entity_poly.pdbx_strand_id
1 'polypeptide(L)'
;MRFRVKLILLGCVAGLNASPAVAQPDCPHGALDTRYCDRDGDMVADAPTDAKQFIDPDTLIFSYTPIEDPAVYASVWENFITRLEILTGKKVKFFQVQSNAAQFEALRSGRLHVTSTNTGGVPVAVNCTGFVPFAMMSSPDTPYASHTEIIVTNQSEIRAVQDLRGRTIAFTSPTSNSGYKTPIYLLEKDFGLKVDVDYKSTFSGKHDNSILGVVNGDYEAAAVADVVLAPMAARKVFDPAQIRSIYRSGSFPTTGYGYAHNLAPALVAKIRQAFLTYQIAADANLSPEFPAQTKFIPISYKQDWQVVRQVDAATGVKYDCK
;
A
#
# COMPACT_ATOMS: atom_id res chain seq x y z
N MET A 1 -52.84 -60.91 -48.61
CA MET A 1 -51.88 -61.43 -47.62
C MET A 1 -51.17 -60.21 -46.98
N ARG A 2 -51.60 -59.77 -45.82
CA ARG A 2 -51.04 -58.56 -45.15
C ARG A 2 -50.15 -59.00 -43.97
N PHE A 3 -48.85 -58.79 -44.09
CA PHE A 3 -47.91 -59.04 -43.02
C PHE A 3 -47.91 -57.84 -42.07
N ARG A 4 -48.20 -58.07 -40.80
CA ARG A 4 -48.05 -57.09 -39.69
C ARG A 4 -46.68 -57.28 -39.04
N VAL A 5 -45.84 -56.31 -39.17
CA VAL A 5 -44.56 -56.21 -38.44
C VAL A 5 -44.85 -55.58 -37.04
N LYS A 6 -44.55 -56.33 -36.00
CA LYS A 6 -44.56 -55.81 -34.61
C LYS A 6 -43.22 -55.16 -34.30
N LEU A 7 -43.26 -53.84 -34.05
CA LEU A 7 -42.10 -53.07 -33.57
C LEU A 7 -42.01 -53.20 -32.03
N ILE A 8 -40.91 -53.78 -31.55
CA ILE A 8 -40.61 -53.88 -30.13
C ILE A 8 -39.77 -52.66 -29.78
N LEU A 9 -40.33 -51.71 -29.00
CA LEU A 9 -39.58 -50.60 -28.42
C LEU A 9 -38.83 -51.12 -27.16
N LEU A 10 -37.48 -51.15 -27.24
CA LEU A 10 -36.61 -51.35 -26.12
C LEU A 10 -36.40 -49.96 -25.46
N GLY A 11 -36.99 -49.73 -24.28
CA GLY A 11 -36.79 -48.53 -23.49
C GLY A 11 -35.44 -48.61 -22.76
N CYS A 12 -34.46 -47.82 -23.18
CA CYS A 12 -33.25 -47.55 -22.42
C CYS A 12 -33.60 -46.57 -21.29
N VAL A 13 -33.65 -47.04 -20.07
CA VAL A 13 -33.65 -46.19 -18.85
C VAL A 13 -32.22 -45.72 -18.60
N ALA A 14 -31.91 -44.50 -19.08
CA ALA A 14 -30.66 -43.86 -18.69
C ALA A 14 -30.77 -43.37 -17.23
N GLY A 15 -30.13 -44.09 -16.35
CA GLY A 15 -29.97 -43.66 -14.95
C GLY A 15 -29.07 -42.38 -14.90
N LEU A 16 -29.66 -41.25 -14.60
CA LEU A 16 -28.93 -40.02 -14.27
C LEU A 16 -28.23 -40.24 -12.90
N ASN A 17 -26.96 -40.60 -12.94
CA ASN A 17 -26.08 -40.48 -11.80
C ASN A 17 -25.83 -38.98 -11.56
N ALA A 18 -26.66 -38.33 -10.75
CA ALA A 18 -26.34 -37.02 -10.20
C ALA A 18 -25.17 -37.21 -9.21
N SER A 19 -23.97 -36.89 -9.63
CA SER A 19 -22.85 -36.73 -8.72
C SER A 19 -23.24 -35.66 -7.69
N PRO A 20 -23.03 -35.90 -6.36
CA PRO A 20 -23.27 -34.87 -5.38
C PRO A 20 -22.40 -33.66 -5.73
N ALA A 21 -23.02 -32.51 -5.92
CA ALA A 21 -22.31 -31.23 -6.02
C ALA A 21 -21.51 -31.09 -4.71
N VAL A 22 -20.19 -31.20 -4.80
CA VAL A 22 -19.31 -30.83 -3.69
C VAL A 22 -19.54 -29.33 -3.49
N ALA A 23 -20.19 -29.00 -2.36
CA ALA A 23 -20.36 -27.60 -1.98
C ALA A 23 -18.96 -26.96 -2.00
N GLN A 24 -18.79 -25.90 -2.80
CA GLN A 24 -17.58 -25.10 -2.76
C GLN A 24 -17.42 -24.63 -1.29
N PRO A 25 -16.21 -24.75 -0.72
CA PRO A 25 -15.98 -24.25 0.64
C PRO A 25 -16.40 -22.79 0.70
N ASP A 26 -17.12 -22.42 1.76
CA ASP A 26 -17.57 -21.06 2.01
C ASP A 26 -16.36 -20.10 1.91
N CYS A 27 -16.49 -19.07 1.08
CA CYS A 27 -15.42 -18.10 0.82
C CYS A 27 -15.96 -16.70 1.07
N PRO A 28 -16.09 -16.30 2.36
CA PRO A 28 -16.48 -14.94 2.69
C PRO A 28 -15.42 -13.97 2.20
N HIS A 29 -15.84 -12.86 1.61
CA HIS A 29 -14.94 -11.86 1.00
C HIS A 29 -14.81 -10.59 1.83
N GLY A 30 -15.83 -10.26 2.63
CA GLY A 30 -15.90 -8.94 3.24
C GLY A 30 -15.79 -7.83 2.20
N ALA A 31 -14.76 -7.00 2.32
CA ALA A 31 -14.45 -5.94 1.35
C ALA A 31 -13.44 -6.38 0.26
N LEU A 32 -12.94 -7.62 0.32
CA LEU A 32 -11.97 -8.14 -0.64
C LEU A 32 -12.61 -8.40 -2.01
N ASP A 33 -11.80 -8.34 -3.06
CA ASP A 33 -12.19 -8.84 -4.39
C ASP A 33 -12.61 -10.31 -4.30
N THR A 34 -13.59 -10.72 -5.10
CA THR A 34 -14.18 -12.07 -5.08
C THR A 34 -13.21 -13.22 -5.35
N ARG A 35 -12.00 -12.93 -5.77
CA ARG A 35 -10.90 -13.90 -5.92
C ARG A 35 -10.28 -14.32 -4.59
N TYR A 36 -10.52 -13.59 -3.50
CA TYR A 36 -9.88 -13.78 -2.21
C TYR A 36 -10.91 -14.11 -1.14
N CYS A 37 -10.57 -15.01 -0.22
CA CYS A 37 -11.39 -15.36 0.92
C CYS A 37 -10.81 -14.71 2.19
N ASP A 38 -11.68 -14.41 3.14
CA ASP A 38 -11.35 -13.90 4.47
C ASP A 38 -12.18 -14.72 5.47
N ARG A 39 -11.74 -15.94 5.80
CA ARG A 39 -12.48 -16.89 6.66
C ARG A 39 -12.31 -16.61 8.13
N ASP A 40 -11.17 -16.05 8.52
CA ASP A 40 -10.86 -15.73 9.91
C ASP A 40 -11.28 -14.29 10.30
N GLY A 41 -11.73 -13.49 9.32
CA GLY A 41 -12.26 -12.15 9.52
C GLY A 41 -11.19 -11.12 9.90
N ASP A 42 -9.95 -11.34 9.50
CA ASP A 42 -8.83 -10.41 9.75
C ASP A 42 -8.71 -9.30 8.69
N MET A 43 -9.60 -9.35 7.66
CA MET A 43 -9.73 -8.41 6.55
C MET A 43 -8.59 -8.48 5.52
N VAL A 44 -7.83 -9.56 5.49
CA VAL A 44 -6.82 -9.82 4.45
C VAL A 44 -7.09 -11.14 3.74
N ALA A 45 -6.50 -11.33 2.57
CA ALA A 45 -6.67 -12.55 1.80
C ALA A 45 -6.05 -13.75 2.52
N ASP A 46 -6.85 -14.77 2.77
CA ASP A 46 -6.39 -16.08 3.24
C ASP A 46 -5.37 -16.70 2.28
N ALA A 47 -4.48 -17.49 2.83
CA ALA A 47 -3.66 -18.42 2.03
C ALA A 47 -4.55 -19.41 1.29
N PRO A 48 -4.16 -19.87 0.07
CA PRO A 48 -4.88 -20.88 -0.67
C PRO A 48 -5.08 -22.17 0.14
N THR A 49 -6.23 -22.83 -0.04
CA THR A 49 -6.49 -24.15 0.55
C THR A 49 -5.97 -25.29 -0.31
N ASP A 50 -5.83 -25.10 -1.61
CA ASP A 50 -5.22 -26.05 -2.54
C ASP A 50 -3.71 -25.82 -2.62
N ALA A 51 -2.94 -26.86 -2.31
CA ALA A 51 -1.47 -26.82 -2.36
C ALA A 51 -0.90 -26.43 -3.74
N LYS A 52 -1.64 -26.70 -4.82
CA LYS A 52 -1.24 -26.37 -6.19
C LYS A 52 -1.30 -24.86 -6.50
N GLN A 53 -2.01 -24.09 -5.70
CA GLN A 53 -2.13 -22.64 -5.84
C GLN A 53 -0.98 -21.89 -5.17
N PHE A 54 -0.19 -22.55 -4.33
CA PHE A 54 1.00 -21.93 -3.75
C PHE A 54 2.11 -21.76 -4.79
N ILE A 55 2.76 -20.62 -4.73
CA ILE A 55 3.94 -20.31 -5.52
C ILE A 55 5.20 -20.30 -4.64
N ASP A 56 6.27 -20.89 -5.15
CA ASP A 56 7.61 -20.88 -4.52
C ASP A 56 8.65 -20.49 -5.60
N PRO A 57 8.73 -19.21 -5.97
CA PRO A 57 9.53 -18.76 -7.11
C PRO A 57 11.03 -18.91 -6.82
N ASP A 58 11.82 -19.23 -7.84
CA ASP A 58 13.30 -19.27 -7.75
C ASP A 58 13.88 -17.86 -7.52
N THR A 59 13.20 -16.85 -8.01
CA THR A 59 13.57 -15.43 -7.83
C THR A 59 12.43 -14.68 -7.20
N LEU A 60 12.63 -14.16 -6.00
CA LEU A 60 11.71 -13.21 -5.37
C LEU A 60 11.86 -11.84 -6.02
N ILE A 61 10.73 -11.22 -6.29
CA ILE A 61 10.68 -9.83 -6.73
C ILE A 61 10.23 -8.99 -5.53
N PHE A 62 11.08 -8.04 -5.15
CA PHE A 62 10.83 -7.09 -4.05
C PHE A 62 10.71 -5.67 -4.61
N SER A 63 9.77 -4.88 -4.11
CA SER A 63 9.68 -3.45 -4.42
C SER A 63 9.41 -2.62 -3.18
N TYR A 64 9.84 -1.36 -3.23
CA TYR A 64 9.44 -0.33 -2.29
C TYR A 64 8.43 0.61 -2.95
N THR A 65 7.48 1.12 -2.17
CA THR A 65 6.45 2.05 -2.66
C THR A 65 7.06 3.31 -3.28
N PRO A 66 6.54 3.81 -4.40
CA PRO A 66 7.12 4.97 -5.10
C PRO A 66 6.70 6.31 -4.46
N ILE A 67 7.13 6.59 -3.22
CA ILE A 67 6.86 7.85 -2.51
C ILE A 67 7.76 9.00 -2.98
N GLU A 68 8.93 8.65 -3.52
CA GLU A 68 9.88 9.51 -4.22
C GLU A 68 10.31 8.86 -5.55
N ASP A 69 11.32 9.41 -6.24
CA ASP A 69 11.91 8.73 -7.41
C ASP A 69 12.40 7.32 -7.02
N PRO A 70 11.91 6.26 -7.67
CA PRO A 70 12.28 4.89 -7.34
C PRO A 70 13.78 4.59 -7.45
N ALA A 71 14.52 5.38 -8.23
CA ALA A 71 15.96 5.24 -8.36
C ALA A 71 16.71 5.49 -7.03
N VAL A 72 16.15 6.33 -6.15
CA VAL A 72 16.69 6.60 -4.82
C VAL A 72 16.75 5.32 -3.98
N TYR A 73 15.76 4.44 -4.14
CA TYR A 73 15.60 3.28 -3.25
C TYR A 73 16.37 2.04 -3.68
N ALA A 74 16.94 1.98 -4.88
CA ALA A 74 17.63 0.79 -5.37
C ALA A 74 18.81 0.42 -4.48
N SER A 75 19.65 1.41 -4.12
CA SER A 75 20.82 1.21 -3.23
C SER A 75 20.41 1.18 -1.74
N VAL A 76 19.35 1.88 -1.36
CA VAL A 76 18.86 1.93 0.03
C VAL A 76 18.49 0.54 0.55
N TRP A 77 17.91 -0.30 -0.30
CA TRP A 77 17.43 -1.65 0.07
C TRP A 77 18.45 -2.78 -0.15
N GLU A 78 19.64 -2.50 -0.62
CA GLU A 78 20.63 -3.52 -1.02
C GLU A 78 21.02 -4.48 0.12
N ASN A 79 21.31 -3.96 1.31
CA ASN A 79 21.65 -4.76 2.48
C ASN A 79 20.47 -5.63 2.94
N PHE A 80 19.25 -5.09 2.92
CA PHE A 80 18.04 -5.83 3.24
C PHE A 80 17.76 -6.93 2.22
N ILE A 81 17.95 -6.67 0.92
CA ILE A 81 17.83 -7.66 -0.15
C ILE A 81 18.79 -8.82 0.09
N THR A 82 20.05 -8.53 0.39
CA THR A 82 21.05 -9.56 0.75
C THR A 82 20.58 -10.39 1.95
N ARG A 83 20.03 -9.76 2.98
CA ARG A 83 19.45 -10.47 4.14
C ARG A 83 18.30 -11.38 3.73
N LEU A 84 17.43 -10.91 2.84
CA LEU A 84 16.29 -11.66 2.35
C LEU A 84 16.76 -12.89 1.53
N GLU A 85 17.78 -12.75 0.70
CA GLU A 85 18.42 -13.85 -0.04
C GLU A 85 19.00 -14.93 0.89
N ILE A 86 19.74 -14.51 1.92
CA ILE A 86 20.35 -15.43 2.90
C ILE A 86 19.29 -16.27 3.60
N LEU A 87 18.21 -15.65 4.09
CA LEU A 87 17.20 -16.36 4.88
C LEU A 87 16.28 -17.21 4.02
N THR A 88 15.91 -16.73 2.84
CA THR A 88 14.98 -17.45 1.96
C THR A 88 15.67 -18.53 1.15
N GLY A 89 16.97 -18.36 0.85
CA GLY A 89 17.71 -19.19 -0.11
C GLY A 89 17.30 -18.89 -1.56
N LYS A 90 16.62 -17.80 -1.82
CA LYS A 90 16.15 -17.38 -3.14
C LYS A 90 17.02 -16.23 -3.66
N LYS A 91 17.13 -16.08 -4.97
CA LYS A 91 17.58 -14.81 -5.56
C LYS A 91 16.53 -13.74 -5.32
N VAL A 92 16.94 -12.49 -5.06
CA VAL A 92 16.02 -11.37 -4.88
C VAL A 92 16.37 -10.26 -5.87
N LYS A 93 15.36 -9.78 -6.61
CA LYS A 93 15.50 -8.64 -7.52
C LYS A 93 14.66 -7.48 -7.04
N PHE A 94 15.29 -6.31 -6.95
CA PHE A 94 14.57 -5.07 -6.71
C PHE A 94 13.84 -4.62 -7.97
N PHE A 95 12.55 -4.39 -7.86
CA PHE A 95 11.70 -3.90 -8.95
C PHE A 95 11.33 -2.45 -8.70
N GLN A 96 11.87 -1.54 -9.51
CA GLN A 96 11.57 -0.12 -9.46
C GLN A 96 10.20 0.15 -10.07
N VAL A 97 9.20 0.44 -9.26
CA VAL A 97 7.86 0.78 -9.70
C VAL A 97 7.68 2.30 -9.78
N GLN A 98 7.05 2.79 -10.83
CA GLN A 98 6.89 4.23 -11.07
C GLN A 98 5.61 4.80 -10.44
N SER A 99 4.63 3.95 -10.14
CA SER A 99 3.35 4.35 -9.54
C SER A 99 2.76 3.22 -8.72
N ASN A 100 1.87 3.57 -7.77
CA ASN A 100 1.12 2.56 -7.02
C ASN A 100 0.24 1.70 -7.94
N ALA A 101 -0.32 2.26 -9.01
CA ALA A 101 -1.11 1.49 -9.97
C ALA A 101 -0.27 0.37 -10.64
N ALA A 102 0.96 0.70 -11.08
CA ALA A 102 1.88 -0.29 -11.63
C ALA A 102 2.30 -1.35 -10.58
N GLN A 103 2.46 -0.94 -9.32
CA GLN A 103 2.76 -1.85 -8.21
C GLN A 103 1.61 -2.82 -7.94
N PHE A 104 0.38 -2.33 -7.88
CA PHE A 104 -0.81 -3.15 -7.64
C PHE A 104 -1.06 -4.13 -8.79
N GLU A 105 -0.84 -3.70 -10.04
CA GLU A 105 -0.94 -4.57 -11.19
C GLU A 105 0.14 -5.68 -11.18
N ALA A 106 1.36 -5.36 -10.76
CA ALA A 106 2.42 -6.35 -10.62
C ALA A 106 2.12 -7.38 -9.52
N LEU A 107 1.54 -6.95 -8.38
CA LEU A 107 1.03 -7.85 -7.34
C LEU A 107 -0.08 -8.75 -7.86
N ARG A 108 -1.12 -8.14 -8.45
CA ARG A 108 -2.31 -8.85 -8.94
C ARG A 108 -1.99 -9.89 -10.00
N SER A 109 -1.01 -9.61 -10.85
CA SER A 109 -0.55 -10.52 -11.91
C SER A 109 0.50 -11.54 -11.47
N GLY A 110 0.87 -11.58 -10.17
CA GLY A 110 1.87 -12.51 -9.63
C GLY A 110 3.31 -12.20 -10.05
N ARG A 111 3.58 -11.01 -10.59
CA ARG A 111 4.94 -10.57 -10.97
C ARG A 111 5.70 -9.90 -9.83
N LEU A 112 5.03 -9.56 -8.73
CA LEU A 112 5.59 -8.97 -7.53
C LEU A 112 5.22 -9.85 -6.33
N HIS A 113 6.19 -10.21 -5.52
CA HIS A 113 6.04 -11.21 -4.47
C HIS A 113 6.07 -10.61 -3.07
N VAL A 114 6.99 -9.68 -2.83
CA VAL A 114 7.19 -9.00 -1.54
C VAL A 114 7.27 -7.50 -1.81
N THR A 115 6.54 -6.71 -1.05
CA THR A 115 6.53 -5.27 -1.29
C THR A 115 6.19 -4.46 -0.05
N SER A 116 6.50 -3.18 -0.10
CA SER A 116 5.87 -2.20 0.75
C SER A 116 4.81 -1.42 -0.04
N THR A 117 3.80 -0.96 0.66
CA THR A 117 2.75 -0.11 0.07
C THR A 117 2.55 1.10 0.97
N ASN A 118 2.46 2.29 0.40
CA ASN A 118 2.22 3.50 1.17
C ASN A 118 0.94 3.39 2.02
N THR A 119 0.88 4.09 3.13
CA THR A 119 -0.18 3.98 4.14
C THR A 119 -1.59 3.95 3.53
N GLY A 120 -1.89 4.88 2.64
CA GLY A 120 -3.22 4.99 2.00
C GLY A 120 -3.43 4.01 0.84
N GLY A 121 -2.38 3.41 0.31
CA GLY A 121 -2.44 2.37 -0.72
C GLY A 121 -2.67 0.96 -0.14
N VAL A 122 -2.33 0.73 1.14
CA VAL A 122 -2.53 -0.58 1.77
C VAL A 122 -3.97 -1.09 1.64
N PRO A 123 -5.04 -0.31 1.91
CA PRO A 123 -6.39 -0.79 1.74
C PRO A 123 -6.72 -1.24 0.30
N VAL A 124 -6.23 -0.50 -0.70
CA VAL A 124 -6.41 -0.89 -2.12
C VAL A 124 -5.67 -2.19 -2.42
N ALA A 125 -4.41 -2.30 -2.00
CA ALA A 125 -3.60 -3.49 -2.21
C ALA A 125 -4.22 -4.73 -1.55
N VAL A 126 -4.68 -4.60 -0.31
CA VAL A 126 -5.36 -5.68 0.44
C VAL A 126 -6.62 -6.12 -0.29
N ASN A 127 -7.51 -5.17 -0.61
CA ASN A 127 -8.80 -5.51 -1.19
C ASN A 127 -8.69 -6.05 -2.62
N CYS A 128 -7.71 -5.59 -3.41
CA CYS A 128 -7.70 -5.83 -4.85
C CYS A 128 -6.58 -6.76 -5.36
N THR A 129 -5.55 -7.06 -4.57
CA THR A 129 -4.36 -7.74 -5.10
C THR A 129 -3.93 -9.00 -4.34
N GLY A 130 -4.62 -9.34 -3.24
CA GLY A 130 -4.18 -10.42 -2.36
C GLY A 130 -2.91 -10.05 -1.58
N PHE A 131 -2.67 -8.78 -1.36
CA PHE A 131 -1.57 -8.30 -0.53
C PHE A 131 -1.85 -8.57 0.94
N VAL A 132 -0.93 -9.24 1.63
CA VAL A 132 -1.00 -9.54 3.05
C VAL A 132 0.03 -8.68 3.79
N PRO A 133 -0.35 -7.52 4.34
CA PRO A 133 0.54 -6.69 5.14
C PRO A 133 0.77 -7.35 6.49
N PHE A 134 2.03 -7.39 6.94
CA PHE A 134 2.39 -8.04 8.20
C PHE A 134 3.36 -7.24 9.05
N ALA A 135 3.97 -6.19 8.51
CA ALA A 135 4.94 -5.38 9.21
C ALA A 135 4.87 -3.91 8.79
N MET A 136 5.34 -3.02 9.65
CA MET A 136 5.67 -1.64 9.34
C MET A 136 6.97 -1.26 10.05
N MET A 137 7.66 -0.23 9.55
CA MET A 137 8.78 0.38 10.26
C MET A 137 8.29 1.17 11.47
N SER A 138 9.04 1.14 12.56
CA SER A 138 8.69 1.79 13.82
C SER A 138 9.92 2.26 14.57
N SER A 139 9.72 3.17 15.51
CA SER A 139 10.67 3.51 16.55
C SER A 139 10.24 2.93 17.91
N PRO A 140 11.13 2.84 18.91
CA PRO A 140 10.78 2.32 20.23
C PRO A 140 9.65 3.11 20.91
N ASP A 141 9.61 4.42 20.68
CA ASP A 141 8.75 5.34 21.42
C ASP A 141 7.45 5.72 20.71
N THR A 142 7.42 5.54 19.38
CA THR A 142 6.26 5.91 18.55
C THR A 142 5.97 4.86 17.47
N PRO A 143 5.01 3.95 17.70
CA PRO A 143 4.66 2.92 16.69
C PRO A 143 4.14 3.54 15.40
N TYR A 144 3.41 4.66 15.49
CA TYR A 144 2.93 5.40 14.33
C TYR A 144 3.71 6.70 14.20
N ALA A 145 4.52 6.82 13.16
CA ALA A 145 5.48 7.91 13.00
C ALA A 145 5.28 8.76 11.74
N SER A 146 4.18 8.59 11.00
CA SER A 146 3.88 9.39 9.81
C SER A 146 2.81 10.42 10.09
N HIS A 147 3.06 11.66 9.68
CA HIS A 147 2.11 12.77 9.77
C HIS A 147 1.89 13.39 8.40
N THR A 148 0.73 13.97 8.20
CA THR A 148 0.50 14.91 7.12
C THR A 148 1.02 16.28 7.55
N GLU A 149 1.81 16.93 6.69
CA GLU A 149 2.13 18.34 6.81
C GLU A 149 1.64 19.11 5.60
N ILE A 150 1.15 20.33 5.81
CA ILE A 150 0.91 21.29 4.74
C ILE A 150 2.05 22.31 4.80
N ILE A 151 2.85 22.32 3.74
CA ILE A 151 4.03 23.17 3.63
C ILE A 151 3.80 24.31 2.63
N VAL A 152 4.45 25.42 2.90
CA VAL A 152 4.52 26.62 2.04
C VAL A 152 5.95 27.12 2.03
N THR A 153 6.30 28.03 1.09
CA THR A 153 7.59 28.70 1.17
C THR A 153 7.67 29.57 2.45
N ASN A 154 8.86 29.72 3.00
CA ASN A 154 9.03 30.54 4.22
C ASN A 154 8.63 32.01 4.02
N GLN A 155 8.68 32.50 2.78
CA GLN A 155 8.27 33.86 2.39
C GLN A 155 6.79 34.00 2.04
N SER A 156 6.03 32.89 1.95
CA SER A 156 4.62 32.88 1.58
C SER A 156 3.77 33.78 2.50
N GLU A 157 2.75 34.42 1.94
CA GLU A 157 1.72 35.11 2.73
C GLU A 157 0.78 34.17 3.48
N ILE A 158 0.68 32.90 3.07
CA ILE A 158 -0.12 31.87 3.72
C ILE A 158 0.52 31.54 5.07
N ARG A 159 -0.09 31.95 6.17
CA ARG A 159 0.43 31.79 7.55
C ARG A 159 -0.31 30.72 8.35
N ALA A 160 -1.57 30.47 8.01
CA ALA A 160 -2.46 29.55 8.70
C ALA A 160 -3.30 28.75 7.67
N VAL A 161 -3.95 27.68 8.15
CA VAL A 161 -4.81 26.83 7.31
C VAL A 161 -5.93 27.64 6.64
N GLN A 162 -6.48 28.63 7.31
CA GLN A 162 -7.58 29.47 6.76
C GLN A 162 -7.16 30.28 5.53
N ASP A 163 -5.86 30.61 5.41
CA ASP A 163 -5.30 31.36 4.27
C ASP A 163 -5.24 30.52 2.98
N LEU A 164 -5.51 29.20 3.08
CA LEU A 164 -5.60 28.30 1.93
C LEU A 164 -6.86 28.56 1.08
N ARG A 165 -7.85 29.29 1.60
CA ARG A 165 -9.07 29.63 0.84
C ARG A 165 -8.73 30.40 -0.42
N GLY A 166 -9.23 29.90 -1.56
CA GLY A 166 -8.95 30.46 -2.89
C GLY A 166 -7.59 30.13 -3.48
N ARG A 167 -6.72 29.42 -2.73
CA ARG A 167 -5.37 29.02 -3.16
C ARG A 167 -5.38 27.66 -3.86
N THR A 168 -4.25 27.31 -4.48
CA THR A 168 -4.02 25.98 -5.07
C THR A 168 -3.11 25.17 -4.17
N ILE A 169 -3.56 23.98 -3.77
CA ILE A 169 -2.78 23.02 -2.98
C ILE A 169 -2.33 21.88 -3.88
N ALA A 170 -1.04 21.61 -3.90
CA ALA A 170 -0.49 20.40 -4.53
C ALA A 170 -0.62 19.20 -3.60
N PHE A 171 -1.23 18.16 -4.13
CA PHE A 171 -1.32 16.83 -3.51
C PHE A 171 -0.40 15.85 -4.26
N THR A 172 -0.02 14.74 -3.62
CA THR A 172 0.92 13.80 -4.24
C THR A 172 0.23 12.86 -5.22
N SER A 173 -0.59 11.94 -4.74
CA SER A 173 -1.35 10.99 -5.57
C SER A 173 -2.68 10.67 -4.92
N PRO A 174 -3.69 10.21 -5.67
CA PRO A 174 -5.01 9.86 -5.13
C PRO A 174 -5.00 8.77 -4.06
N THR A 175 -3.99 7.89 -4.06
CA THR A 175 -3.83 6.82 -3.07
C THR A 175 -3.03 7.24 -1.84
N SER A 176 -2.39 8.42 -1.84
CA SER A 176 -1.59 8.87 -0.71
C SER A 176 -2.46 9.20 0.50
N ASN A 177 -2.11 8.64 1.67
CA ASN A 177 -2.74 9.02 2.92
C ASN A 177 -2.37 10.45 3.33
N SER A 178 -1.08 10.70 3.56
CA SER A 178 -0.56 12.00 4.02
C SER A 178 -0.55 13.08 2.95
N GLY A 179 -0.41 12.71 1.70
CA GLY A 179 -0.34 13.65 0.58
C GLY A 179 -1.66 13.94 -0.11
N TYR A 180 -2.79 13.34 0.30
CA TYR A 180 -4.10 13.61 -0.29
C TYR A 180 -5.28 13.31 0.64
N LYS A 181 -5.53 12.03 0.99
CA LYS A 181 -6.78 11.63 1.65
C LYS A 181 -6.94 12.24 3.04
N THR A 182 -5.92 12.18 3.86
CA THR A 182 -5.94 12.77 5.20
C THR A 182 -6.05 14.30 5.16
N PRO A 183 -5.23 15.05 4.40
CA PRO A 183 -5.37 16.50 4.37
C PRO A 183 -6.75 16.95 3.88
N ILE A 184 -7.33 16.39 2.83
CA ILE A 184 -8.67 16.81 2.40
C ILE A 184 -9.74 16.52 3.47
N TYR A 185 -9.65 15.37 4.15
CA TYR A 185 -10.54 15.02 5.25
C TYR A 185 -10.42 16.00 6.44
N LEU A 186 -9.19 16.29 6.88
CA LEU A 186 -8.96 17.16 8.03
C LEU A 186 -9.25 18.63 7.74
N LEU A 187 -8.93 19.10 6.52
CA LEU A 187 -9.26 20.45 6.09
C LEU A 187 -10.78 20.69 6.08
N GLU A 188 -11.55 19.72 5.61
CA GLU A 188 -13.01 19.81 5.63
C GLU A 188 -13.56 19.69 7.06
N LYS A 189 -13.13 18.68 7.81
CA LYS A 189 -13.65 18.36 9.15
C LYS A 189 -13.33 19.44 10.18
N ASP A 190 -12.07 19.88 10.24
CA ASP A 190 -11.56 20.71 11.34
C ASP A 190 -11.59 22.22 11.00
N PHE A 191 -11.59 22.57 9.69
CA PHE A 191 -11.49 23.96 9.23
C PHE A 191 -12.61 24.38 8.27
N GLY A 192 -13.51 23.47 7.87
CA GLY A 192 -14.59 23.76 6.93
C GLY A 192 -14.09 24.13 5.52
N LEU A 193 -12.91 23.66 5.14
CA LEU A 193 -12.31 23.92 3.82
C LEU A 193 -12.47 22.69 2.93
N LYS A 194 -13.37 22.78 1.98
CA LYS A 194 -13.70 21.70 1.06
C LYS A 194 -12.89 21.78 -0.23
N VAL A 195 -12.31 20.65 -0.62
CA VAL A 195 -11.53 20.51 -1.85
C VAL A 195 -12.36 20.88 -3.09
N ASP A 196 -11.77 21.61 -4.02
CA ASP A 196 -12.33 22.12 -5.28
C ASP A 196 -13.59 23.00 -5.12
N VAL A 197 -13.88 23.40 -3.86
CA VAL A 197 -14.90 24.40 -3.52
C VAL A 197 -14.24 25.62 -2.89
N ASP A 198 -13.50 25.42 -1.80
CA ASP A 198 -12.84 26.48 -1.03
C ASP A 198 -11.40 26.72 -1.45
N TYR A 199 -10.74 25.71 -1.99
CA TYR A 199 -9.40 25.76 -2.59
C TYR A 199 -9.32 24.81 -3.78
N LYS A 200 -8.36 25.03 -4.69
CA LYS A 200 -8.14 24.17 -5.86
C LYS A 200 -7.14 23.08 -5.53
N SER A 201 -7.36 21.90 -6.09
CA SER A 201 -6.41 20.78 -6.01
C SER A 201 -5.60 20.63 -7.31
N THR A 202 -4.35 20.20 -7.18
CA THR A 202 -3.52 19.70 -8.27
C THR A 202 -2.70 18.50 -7.77
N PHE A 203 -2.22 17.64 -8.67
CA PHE A 203 -1.41 16.48 -8.31
C PHE A 203 0.01 16.61 -8.85
N SER A 204 1.00 16.51 -7.95
CA SER A 204 2.44 16.51 -8.28
C SER A 204 2.97 15.12 -8.64
N GLY A 205 2.22 14.07 -8.29
CA GLY A 205 2.59 12.66 -8.47
C GLY A 205 3.28 12.03 -7.25
N LYS A 206 4.24 12.70 -6.62
CA LYS A 206 5.07 12.19 -5.51
C LYS A 206 5.41 13.29 -4.50
N HIS A 207 5.90 12.89 -3.32
CA HIS A 207 6.25 13.83 -2.25
C HIS A 207 7.43 14.75 -2.60
N ASP A 208 8.47 14.20 -3.23
CA ASP A 208 9.63 14.97 -3.71
C ASP A 208 9.21 16.08 -4.67
N ASN A 209 8.37 15.78 -5.65
CA ASN A 209 7.83 16.77 -6.59
C ASN A 209 7.01 17.86 -5.86
N SER A 210 6.20 17.48 -4.87
CA SER A 210 5.43 18.42 -4.06
C SER A 210 6.35 19.39 -3.29
N ILE A 211 7.38 18.85 -2.64
CA ILE A 211 8.33 19.62 -1.84
C ILE A 211 9.13 20.57 -2.73
N LEU A 212 9.70 20.05 -3.81
CA LEU A 212 10.50 20.87 -4.76
C LEU A 212 9.63 21.90 -5.47
N GLY A 213 8.38 21.57 -5.81
CA GLY A 213 7.46 22.52 -6.41
C GLY A 213 7.12 23.71 -5.48
N VAL A 214 7.03 23.46 -4.15
CA VAL A 214 6.90 24.57 -3.18
C VAL A 214 8.19 25.36 -3.10
N VAL A 215 9.36 24.71 -2.98
CA VAL A 215 10.67 25.35 -2.90
C VAL A 215 10.93 26.26 -4.10
N ASN A 216 10.57 25.81 -5.30
CA ASN A 216 10.76 26.53 -6.56
C ASN A 216 9.67 27.58 -6.86
N GLY A 217 8.56 27.59 -6.06
CA GLY A 217 7.45 28.51 -6.26
C GLY A 217 6.43 28.06 -7.33
N ASP A 218 6.50 26.79 -7.78
CA ASP A 218 5.54 26.22 -8.73
C ASP A 218 4.18 25.94 -8.06
N TYR A 219 4.19 25.70 -6.73
CA TYR A 219 3.01 25.49 -5.92
C TYR A 219 2.97 26.44 -4.73
N GLU A 220 1.80 27.05 -4.45
CA GLU A 220 1.61 27.96 -3.32
C GLU A 220 1.67 27.21 -1.97
N ALA A 221 1.13 25.98 -1.94
CA ALA A 221 1.14 25.07 -0.80
C ALA A 221 1.15 23.62 -1.29
N ALA A 222 1.65 22.70 -0.46
CA ALA A 222 1.59 21.28 -0.75
C ALA A 222 1.33 20.46 0.50
N ALA A 223 0.59 19.36 0.36
CA ALA A 223 0.41 18.35 1.39
C ALA A 223 1.43 17.22 1.21
N VAL A 224 2.21 16.94 2.24
CA VAL A 224 3.31 15.97 2.20
C VAL A 224 3.37 15.09 3.44
N ALA A 225 4.15 13.99 3.38
CA ALA A 225 4.51 13.22 4.56
C ALA A 225 5.76 13.82 5.21
N ASP A 226 5.73 14.00 6.53
CA ASP A 226 6.88 14.49 7.31
C ASP A 226 8.11 13.57 7.20
N VAL A 227 7.88 12.27 7.08
CA VAL A 227 8.95 11.26 6.93
C VAL A 227 9.74 11.36 5.62
N VAL A 228 9.31 12.20 4.67
CA VAL A 228 10.05 12.47 3.42
C VAL A 228 10.87 13.75 3.52
N LEU A 229 10.44 14.72 4.31
CA LEU A 229 11.12 16.02 4.45
C LEU A 229 12.54 15.88 5.01
N ALA A 230 12.71 15.14 6.11
CA ALA A 230 14.00 15.01 6.78
C ALA A 230 15.06 14.29 5.93
N PRO A 231 14.80 13.15 5.28
CA PRO A 231 15.72 12.50 4.37
C PRO A 231 16.13 13.38 3.18
N MET A 232 15.19 14.09 2.55
CA MET A 232 15.48 15.00 1.43
C MET A 232 16.39 16.15 1.87
N ALA A 233 16.14 16.71 3.06
CA ALA A 233 17.01 17.74 3.64
C ALA A 233 18.41 17.20 3.95
N ALA A 234 18.52 16.00 4.52
CA ALA A 234 19.81 15.34 4.80
C ALA A 234 20.62 15.09 3.54
N ARG A 235 19.96 14.72 2.44
CA ARG A 235 20.57 14.59 1.11
C ARG A 235 20.86 15.95 0.44
N LYS A 236 20.54 17.06 1.09
CA LYS A 236 20.71 18.43 0.56
C LYS A 236 19.95 18.67 -0.75
N VAL A 237 18.81 18.03 -0.93
CA VAL A 237 17.95 18.21 -2.10
C VAL A 237 17.28 19.59 -2.06
N PHE A 238 17.03 20.10 -0.84
CA PHE A 238 16.57 21.47 -0.57
C PHE A 238 17.09 21.94 0.79
N ASP A 239 17.03 23.27 1.05
CA ASP A 239 17.32 23.84 2.36
C ASP A 239 16.00 23.91 3.19
N PRO A 240 15.91 23.27 4.38
CA PRO A 240 14.74 23.35 5.24
C PRO A 240 14.30 24.79 5.58
N ALA A 241 15.22 25.75 5.60
CA ALA A 241 14.90 27.16 5.82
C ALA A 241 14.06 27.79 4.69
N GLN A 242 13.95 27.16 3.52
CA GLN A 242 13.14 27.67 2.41
C GLN A 242 11.63 27.45 2.59
N ILE A 243 11.25 26.51 3.46
CA ILE A 243 9.85 26.15 3.69
C ILE A 243 9.47 26.25 5.17
N ARG A 244 8.18 26.30 5.45
CA ARG A 244 7.60 26.11 6.77
C ARG A 244 6.33 25.26 6.68
N SER A 245 6.04 24.52 7.73
CA SER A 245 4.76 23.85 7.92
C SER A 245 3.74 24.82 8.52
N ILE A 246 2.54 24.87 7.96
CA ILE A 246 1.40 25.61 8.49
C ILE A 246 0.38 24.71 9.17
N TYR A 247 0.54 23.38 8.99
CA TYR A 247 -0.33 22.36 9.59
C TYR A 247 0.42 21.06 9.74
N ARG A 248 0.21 20.37 10.88
CA ARG A 248 0.67 19.00 11.12
C ARG A 248 -0.45 18.20 11.77
N SER A 249 -0.76 17.02 11.22
CA SER A 249 -1.81 16.12 11.70
C SER A 249 -1.38 15.29 12.93
N GLY A 250 -2.32 14.56 13.52
CA GLY A 250 -2.01 13.39 14.34
C GLY A 250 -1.26 12.31 13.55
N SER A 251 -0.69 11.32 14.26
CA SER A 251 0.11 10.28 13.65
C SER A 251 -0.73 9.19 12.98
N PHE A 252 -0.19 8.60 11.92
CA PHE A 252 -0.73 7.48 11.16
C PHE A 252 0.29 6.34 11.09
N PRO A 253 -0.15 5.09 10.80
CA PRO A 253 0.77 4.01 10.44
C PRO A 253 1.66 4.45 9.28
N THR A 254 2.90 4.00 9.28
CA THR A 254 3.82 4.22 8.17
C THR A 254 3.49 3.30 6.98
N THR A 255 4.42 3.12 6.07
CA THR A 255 4.33 2.16 4.96
C THR A 255 4.08 0.74 5.48
N GLY A 256 3.10 0.04 4.90
CA GLY A 256 2.84 -1.37 5.20
C GLY A 256 3.67 -2.30 4.34
N TYR A 257 4.39 -3.24 4.95
CA TYR A 257 5.20 -4.26 4.29
C TYR A 257 4.45 -5.59 4.29
N GLY A 258 4.45 -6.27 3.16
CA GLY A 258 3.67 -7.50 2.99
C GLY A 258 4.13 -8.34 1.80
N TYR A 259 3.37 -9.38 1.56
CA TYR A 259 3.63 -10.37 0.51
C TYR A 259 2.34 -10.77 -0.20
N ALA A 260 2.47 -11.46 -1.34
CA ALA A 260 1.33 -12.03 -2.07
C ALA A 260 0.78 -13.25 -1.29
N HIS A 261 -0.55 -13.29 -1.05
CA HIS A 261 -1.26 -14.28 -0.21
C HIS A 261 -0.95 -15.73 -0.55
N ASN A 262 -0.57 -16.01 -1.78
CA ASN A 262 -0.35 -17.36 -2.31
C ASN A 262 1.12 -17.81 -2.31
N LEU A 263 2.03 -17.11 -1.62
CA LEU A 263 3.38 -17.62 -1.40
C LEU A 263 3.37 -18.87 -0.51
N ALA A 264 4.27 -19.83 -0.79
CA ALA A 264 4.41 -21.03 0.00
C ALA A 264 4.64 -20.71 1.49
N PRO A 265 3.95 -21.36 2.44
CA PRO A 265 4.01 -21.01 3.87
C PRO A 265 5.43 -21.02 4.47
N ALA A 266 6.27 -21.96 4.05
CA ALA A 266 7.67 -22.02 4.49
C ALA A 266 8.48 -20.80 4.01
N LEU A 267 8.21 -20.30 2.80
CA LEU A 267 8.82 -19.09 2.27
C LEU A 267 8.31 -17.85 3.00
N VAL A 268 7.01 -17.75 3.26
CA VAL A 268 6.40 -16.68 4.04
C VAL A 268 7.02 -16.57 5.44
N ALA A 269 7.23 -17.69 6.12
CA ALA A 269 7.87 -17.70 7.45
C ALA A 269 9.28 -17.08 7.41
N LYS A 270 10.08 -17.39 6.38
CA LYS A 270 11.43 -16.84 6.19
C LYS A 270 11.40 -15.36 5.83
N ILE A 271 10.45 -14.92 4.99
CA ILE A 271 10.25 -13.50 4.65
C ILE A 271 9.90 -12.73 5.93
N ARG A 272 8.93 -13.18 6.71
CA ARG A 272 8.56 -12.55 7.98
C ARG A 272 9.74 -12.47 8.95
N GLN A 273 10.53 -13.55 9.05
CA GLN A 273 11.76 -13.56 9.85
C GLN A 273 12.75 -12.50 9.37
N ALA A 274 12.97 -12.36 8.05
CA ALA A 274 13.89 -11.38 7.49
C ALA A 274 13.54 -9.96 7.93
N PHE A 275 12.27 -9.58 7.87
CA PHE A 275 11.80 -8.27 8.31
C PHE A 275 11.86 -8.10 9.83
N LEU A 276 11.21 -8.97 10.59
CA LEU A 276 11.00 -8.79 12.03
C LEU A 276 12.28 -8.91 12.88
N THR A 277 13.35 -9.48 12.33
CA THR A 277 14.67 -9.53 12.99
C THR A 277 15.67 -8.50 12.44
N TYR A 278 15.26 -7.69 11.46
CA TYR A 278 16.15 -6.69 10.85
C TYR A 278 16.30 -5.46 11.74
N GLN A 279 17.54 -4.98 11.89
CA GLN A 279 17.86 -3.79 12.66
C GLN A 279 18.14 -2.62 11.71
N ILE A 280 17.13 -1.80 11.45
CA ILE A 280 17.22 -0.65 10.54
C ILE A 280 18.26 0.34 11.02
N ALA A 281 18.32 0.60 12.33
CA ALA A 281 19.27 1.53 12.93
C ALA A 281 20.74 1.14 12.73
N ALA A 282 21.01 -0.15 12.48
CA ALA A 282 22.37 -0.66 12.23
C ALA A 282 22.71 -0.73 10.74
N ASP A 283 21.77 -0.45 9.85
CA ASP A 283 21.97 -0.51 8.40
C ASP A 283 22.44 0.85 7.88
N ALA A 284 23.64 0.86 7.27
CA ALA A 284 24.25 2.08 6.75
C ALA A 284 23.46 2.72 5.57
N ASN A 285 22.65 1.94 4.86
CA ASN A 285 21.86 2.41 3.74
C ASN A 285 20.44 2.84 4.18
N LEU A 286 19.79 2.04 5.04
CA LEU A 286 18.41 2.32 5.51
C LEU A 286 18.37 3.39 6.60
N SER A 287 19.32 3.39 7.54
CA SER A 287 19.28 4.31 8.69
C SER A 287 19.30 5.80 8.30
N PRO A 288 20.06 6.27 7.31
CA PRO A 288 19.99 7.66 6.86
C PRO A 288 18.67 8.03 6.18
N GLU A 289 18.06 7.06 5.48
CA GLU A 289 16.81 7.26 4.76
C GLU A 289 15.59 7.20 5.68
N PHE A 290 15.68 6.43 6.77
CA PHE A 290 14.62 6.27 7.77
C PHE A 290 15.11 6.60 9.17
N PRO A 291 15.55 7.84 9.46
CA PRO A 291 16.28 8.19 10.69
C PRO A 291 15.47 8.00 11.96
N ALA A 292 14.13 8.09 11.87
CA ALA A 292 13.24 7.87 13.02
C ALA A 292 12.82 6.40 13.19
N GLN A 293 13.25 5.50 12.31
CA GLN A 293 12.82 4.11 12.28
C GLN A 293 13.97 3.19 12.68
N THR A 294 13.77 2.31 13.65
CA THR A 294 14.85 1.45 14.17
C THR A 294 14.69 -0.02 13.84
N LYS A 295 13.45 -0.45 13.62
CA LYS A 295 13.10 -1.85 13.37
C LYS A 295 11.76 -1.98 12.64
N PHE A 296 11.47 -3.18 12.17
CA PHE A 296 10.12 -3.58 11.77
C PHE A 296 9.35 -4.15 12.96
N ILE A 297 8.09 -3.81 13.08
CA ILE A 297 7.15 -4.40 14.05
C ILE A 297 6.04 -5.15 13.33
N PRO A 298 5.51 -6.23 13.94
CA PRO A 298 4.32 -6.90 13.39
C PRO A 298 3.11 -5.98 13.47
N ILE A 299 2.19 -6.14 12.51
CA ILE A 299 0.94 -5.39 12.44
C ILE A 299 -0.25 -6.32 12.26
N SER A 300 -1.44 -5.81 12.63
CA SER A 300 -2.75 -6.30 12.23
C SER A 300 -3.40 -5.28 11.30
N TYR A 301 -3.67 -5.65 10.05
CA TYR A 301 -4.35 -4.74 9.11
C TYR A 301 -5.70 -4.28 9.67
N LYS A 302 -6.45 -5.18 10.28
CA LYS A 302 -7.76 -4.89 10.87
C LYS A 302 -7.69 -3.81 11.96
N GLN A 303 -6.66 -3.82 12.79
CA GLN A 303 -6.50 -2.90 13.92
C GLN A 303 -5.70 -1.66 13.53
N ASP A 304 -4.48 -1.85 13.02
CA ASP A 304 -3.52 -0.74 12.82
C ASP A 304 -3.91 0.17 11.65
N TRP A 305 -4.65 -0.34 10.64
CA TRP A 305 -5.15 0.46 9.52
C TRP A 305 -6.59 0.94 9.69
N GLN A 306 -7.20 0.80 10.87
CA GLN A 306 -8.56 1.24 11.11
C GLN A 306 -8.75 2.74 10.83
N VAL A 307 -7.84 3.57 11.29
CA VAL A 307 -7.90 5.03 11.07
C VAL A 307 -7.83 5.37 9.56
N VAL A 308 -7.02 4.67 8.79
CA VAL A 308 -6.89 4.89 7.35
C VAL A 308 -8.18 4.51 6.62
N ARG A 309 -8.78 3.36 6.98
CA ARG A 309 -10.08 2.96 6.43
C ARG A 309 -11.21 3.90 6.81
N GLN A 310 -11.17 4.50 8.01
CA GLN A 310 -12.13 5.54 8.41
C GLN A 310 -12.00 6.80 7.56
N VAL A 311 -10.77 7.24 7.26
CA VAL A 311 -10.52 8.36 6.33
C VAL A 311 -11.02 8.01 4.93
N ASP A 312 -10.75 6.80 4.43
CA ASP A 312 -11.23 6.33 3.12
C ASP A 312 -12.76 6.36 3.05
N ALA A 313 -13.43 5.84 4.07
CA ALA A 313 -14.90 5.86 4.15
C ALA A 313 -15.47 7.29 4.19
N ALA A 314 -14.86 8.18 4.97
CA ALA A 314 -15.28 9.57 5.10
C ALA A 314 -15.07 10.39 3.81
N THR A 315 -14.03 10.06 3.03
CA THR A 315 -13.74 10.71 1.75
C THR A 315 -14.39 10.02 0.55
N GLY A 316 -15.24 9.01 0.78
CA GLY A 316 -15.97 8.31 -0.28
C GLY A 316 -15.11 7.43 -1.17
N VAL A 317 -13.92 7.05 -0.73
CA VAL A 317 -13.02 6.17 -1.48
C VAL A 317 -13.66 4.79 -1.65
N LYS A 318 -13.73 4.33 -2.89
CA LYS A 318 -14.14 2.98 -3.26
C LYS A 318 -12.94 2.24 -3.83
N TYR A 319 -12.78 0.98 -3.45
CA TYR A 319 -11.72 0.14 -3.99
C TYR A 319 -12.22 -0.50 -5.29
N ASP A 320 -11.88 0.11 -6.43
CA ASP A 320 -12.16 -0.46 -7.75
C ASP A 320 -11.01 -1.41 -8.12
N CYS A 321 -11.33 -2.69 -8.18
CA CYS A 321 -10.38 -3.76 -8.45
C CYS A 321 -10.27 -4.17 -9.93
N LYS A 322 -10.85 -3.35 -10.83
CA LYS A 322 -10.84 -3.62 -12.29
C LYS A 322 -9.53 -3.22 -12.94
#